data_868269d6a596ce7276f407f7bf4c7a54
#
_entry.id   868269d6a596ce7276f407f7bf4c7a54
#
_cell.length_a   1.000
_cell.length_b   1.000
_cell.length_c   1.000
_cell.angle_alpha   90.00
_cell.angle_beta   90.00
_cell.angle_gamma   90.00
#
_symmetry.space_group_name_H-M   'P 1'
#
loop_
_entity.id
_entity.type
_entity.pdbx_description
1 polymer ?
#
loop_
_entity_poly.entity_id
_entity_poly.type
_entity_poly.pdbx_seq_one_letter_code
_entity_poly.pdbx_strand_id
1 'polypeptide(L)'
;MKISIIFFTIASLSIAGCQSNFYTEKDYQPVLKIDSHVHLNRDKKFFEDQAIKDNFLLITLNVDHSDSLSVKQQLDCAIEAKQKYPGKIFYGATFYFDTAGWGTNGWSKKAIAHLNSNISGGAVSVKLWKNIGMTERDKNGKFIMIDDPALKPVIDFIISKNLPITGHLGEPRNCWLPLSEMTVSSDSSYFAANPQYHMFLHPEYPSYEDQIIARDHLLELHPDLKFIGCHLGSLEWNVDELAKRLDKFPNMAVDMAARICHLQYQSSKDRKRVRDFCIKYQDRLLYGTDLSDNDANDRDRLSKWIHETWLDDWKYFTSGDKMTSDKFKGKFEGLQLPKNVVKKIYSENAIRWYKLNVK
;
A
#
# COMPACT_ATOMS: atom_id res chain seq x y z
N MET A 1 6.80 33.03 -76.90
CA MET A 1 7.55 32.32 -75.81
C MET A 1 6.58 32.11 -74.64
N LYS A 2 6.05 30.90 -74.48
CA LYS A 2 5.12 30.59 -73.31
C LYS A 2 5.97 29.92 -72.24
N ILE A 3 6.05 30.55 -71.06
CA ILE A 3 6.72 30.03 -69.91
C ILE A 3 5.69 29.20 -69.10
N SER A 4 5.88 27.87 -69.06
CA SER A 4 5.09 26.99 -68.18
C SER A 4 5.72 26.95 -66.78
N ILE A 5 5.00 27.40 -65.80
CA ILE A 5 5.35 27.31 -64.38
C ILE A 5 4.83 25.96 -63.89
N ILE A 6 5.75 25.06 -63.49
CA ILE A 6 5.44 23.77 -62.87
C ILE A 6 5.37 24.01 -61.34
N PHE A 7 4.18 23.87 -60.76
CA PHE A 7 4.01 23.84 -59.31
C PHE A 7 4.35 22.45 -58.75
N PHE A 8 5.41 22.35 -57.98
CA PHE A 8 5.69 21.17 -57.14
C PHE A 8 4.89 21.25 -55.87
N THR A 9 3.89 20.40 -55.76
CA THR A 9 3.15 20.20 -54.46
C THR A 9 3.96 19.23 -53.59
N ILE A 10 4.58 19.75 -52.54
CA ILE A 10 5.20 18.93 -51.51
C ILE A 10 4.09 18.36 -50.61
N ALA A 11 3.78 17.10 -50.77
CA ALA A 11 2.91 16.38 -49.88
C ALA A 11 3.69 16.08 -48.58
N SER A 12 3.40 16.80 -47.52
CA SER A 12 3.90 16.50 -46.16
C SER A 12 3.22 15.23 -45.67
N LEU A 13 3.92 14.11 -45.69
CA LEU A 13 3.51 12.91 -44.97
C LEU A 13 3.62 13.19 -43.45
N SER A 14 2.49 13.44 -42.81
CA SER A 14 2.38 13.43 -41.39
C SER A 14 2.52 11.97 -40.94
N ILE A 15 3.71 11.59 -40.47
CA ILE A 15 3.89 10.32 -39.76
C ILE A 15 3.17 10.47 -38.40
N ALA A 16 1.90 10.06 -38.34
CA ALA A 16 1.22 9.83 -37.11
C ALA A 16 1.95 8.70 -36.38
N GLY A 17 2.89 9.04 -35.53
CA GLY A 17 3.56 8.08 -34.66
C GLY A 17 2.51 7.35 -33.84
N CYS A 18 2.38 6.05 -34.08
CA CYS A 18 1.52 5.18 -33.29
C CYS A 18 2.08 5.19 -31.87
N GLN A 19 1.55 6.05 -30.97
CA GLN A 19 1.96 6.04 -29.57
C GLN A 19 1.62 4.68 -29.00
N SER A 20 2.64 3.96 -28.52
CA SER A 20 2.46 2.69 -27.84
C SER A 20 1.46 2.85 -26.68
N ASN A 21 0.49 1.94 -26.60
CA ASN A 21 -0.48 1.91 -25.49
C ASN A 21 0.15 1.41 -24.17
N PHE A 22 1.44 1.09 -24.17
CA PHE A 22 2.17 0.56 -23.04
C PHE A 22 3.36 1.44 -22.70
N TYR A 23 3.66 1.54 -21.39
CA TYR A 23 4.90 2.12 -20.91
C TYR A 23 6.08 1.16 -21.16
N THR A 24 7.26 1.72 -21.14
CA THR A 24 8.55 1.03 -21.25
C THR A 24 9.42 1.42 -20.05
N GLU A 25 10.60 0.83 -19.93
CA GLU A 25 11.58 1.22 -18.92
C GLU A 25 11.99 2.69 -19.04
N LYS A 26 12.03 3.25 -20.26
CA LYS A 26 12.35 4.67 -20.49
C LYS A 26 11.32 5.64 -19.91
N ASP A 27 10.10 5.17 -19.71
CA ASP A 27 9.02 5.96 -19.13
C ASP A 27 9.09 5.97 -17.59
N TYR A 28 9.94 5.14 -16.96
CA TYR A 28 10.07 5.05 -15.52
C TYR A 28 10.37 6.40 -14.88
N GLN A 29 11.37 7.11 -15.38
CA GLN A 29 11.82 8.37 -14.79
C GLN A 29 10.81 9.52 -14.99
N PRO A 30 10.23 9.78 -16.18
CA PRO A 30 9.34 10.92 -16.38
C PRO A 30 7.93 10.73 -15.80
N VAL A 31 7.47 9.49 -15.62
CA VAL A 31 6.11 9.25 -15.07
C VAL A 31 6.10 9.49 -13.56
N LEU A 32 5.14 10.32 -13.11
CA LEU A 32 4.90 10.52 -11.68
C LEU A 32 4.37 9.24 -11.04
N LYS A 33 4.99 8.87 -9.93
CA LYS A 33 4.63 7.69 -9.13
C LYS A 33 4.41 8.10 -7.68
N ILE A 34 3.59 7.35 -6.96
CA ILE A 34 3.32 7.51 -5.53
C ILE A 34 3.49 6.16 -4.87
N ASP A 35 4.39 6.06 -3.92
CA ASP A 35 4.45 4.95 -3.00
C ASP A 35 3.56 5.28 -1.81
N SER A 36 2.39 4.64 -1.75
CA SER A 36 1.34 4.97 -0.80
C SER A 36 1.50 4.29 0.57
N HIS A 37 2.59 3.53 0.76
CA HIS A 37 2.83 2.79 1.99
C HIS A 37 4.34 2.62 2.22
N VAL A 38 4.93 3.55 2.96
CA VAL A 38 6.32 3.49 3.43
C VAL A 38 6.38 3.84 4.92
N HIS A 39 7.53 3.60 5.55
CA HIS A 39 7.79 3.94 6.95
C HIS A 39 9.07 4.78 7.07
N LEU A 40 8.91 6.10 7.22
CA LEU A 40 10.01 7.06 7.40
C LEU A 40 10.21 7.31 8.90
N ASN A 41 11.20 6.65 9.49
CA ASN A 41 11.42 6.60 10.93
C ASN A 41 12.75 7.24 11.34
N ARG A 42 13.52 7.80 10.39
CA ARG A 42 14.85 8.37 10.66
C ARG A 42 14.93 9.83 10.24
N ASP A 43 15.86 10.55 10.87
CA ASP A 43 16.26 11.91 10.52
C ASP A 43 17.09 12.00 9.23
N LYS A 44 17.74 10.89 8.83
CA LYS A 44 18.49 10.77 7.59
C LYS A 44 17.54 10.65 6.41
N LYS A 45 17.59 11.59 5.48
CA LYS A 45 16.64 11.72 4.37
C LYS A 45 17.07 10.97 3.09
N PHE A 46 17.74 9.83 3.24
CA PHE A 46 18.24 9.04 2.10
C PHE A 46 17.10 8.42 1.27
N PHE A 47 16.02 8.00 1.94
CA PHE A 47 14.85 7.47 1.31
C PHE A 47 14.15 8.54 0.46
N GLU A 48 13.88 9.70 1.06
CA GLU A 48 13.21 10.81 0.40
C GLU A 48 14.05 11.38 -0.76
N ASP A 49 15.38 11.47 -0.60
CA ASP A 49 16.29 11.89 -1.68
C ASP A 49 16.20 10.93 -2.87
N GLN A 50 16.14 9.60 -2.63
CA GLN A 50 15.99 8.61 -3.70
C GLN A 50 14.60 8.71 -4.33
N ALA A 51 13.53 8.93 -3.55
CA ALA A 51 12.19 9.13 -4.08
C ALA A 51 12.11 10.32 -5.05
N ILE A 52 12.70 11.45 -4.68
CA ILE A 52 12.79 12.63 -5.56
C ILE A 52 13.52 12.28 -6.86
N LYS A 53 14.65 11.58 -6.76
CA LYS A 53 15.45 11.16 -7.91
C LYS A 53 14.67 10.24 -8.85
N ASP A 54 13.82 9.36 -8.33
CA ASP A 54 13.02 8.42 -9.11
C ASP A 54 11.62 8.92 -9.44
N ASN A 55 11.32 10.20 -9.18
CA ASN A 55 10.02 10.84 -9.40
C ASN A 55 8.88 10.14 -8.65
N PHE A 56 9.11 9.81 -7.37
CA PHE A 56 8.10 9.32 -6.45
C PHE A 56 7.67 10.39 -5.45
N LEU A 57 6.38 10.39 -5.13
CA LEU A 57 5.84 10.96 -3.91
C LEU A 57 5.67 9.82 -2.90
N LEU A 58 5.74 10.14 -1.60
CA LEU A 58 5.64 9.15 -0.54
C LEU A 58 4.47 9.45 0.40
N ILE A 59 3.79 8.39 0.86
CA ILE A 59 2.89 8.45 2.01
C ILE A 59 3.48 7.57 3.11
N THR A 60 4.04 8.20 4.16
CA THR A 60 4.53 7.46 5.33
C THR A 60 3.39 7.19 6.30
N LEU A 61 3.31 5.97 6.83
CA LEU A 61 2.24 5.52 7.71
C LEU A 61 2.76 5.31 9.13
N ASN A 62 2.24 6.07 10.08
CA ASN A 62 2.58 5.92 11.49
C ASN A 62 1.81 4.74 12.09
N VAL A 63 2.46 3.97 12.95
CA VAL A 63 1.88 2.78 13.61
C VAL A 63 2.11 2.83 15.12
N ASP A 64 1.18 2.29 15.90
CA ASP A 64 1.33 2.11 17.34
C ASP A 64 1.88 0.69 17.61
N HIS A 65 3.19 0.57 17.73
CA HIS A 65 3.91 -0.69 17.90
C HIS A 65 4.98 -0.57 18.97
N SER A 66 5.04 -1.55 19.89
CA SER A 66 5.98 -1.55 21.02
C SER A 66 7.45 -1.60 20.62
N ASP A 67 7.77 -2.26 19.49
CA ASP A 67 9.15 -2.50 19.02
C ASP A 67 9.64 -1.45 18.01
N SER A 68 8.83 -0.42 17.74
CA SER A 68 9.15 0.69 16.84
C SER A 68 9.36 2.00 17.60
N LEU A 69 9.67 3.07 16.87
CA LEU A 69 9.61 4.42 17.42
C LEU A 69 8.20 4.71 17.94
N SER A 70 8.10 5.48 19.02
CA SER A 70 6.81 5.91 19.52
C SER A 70 6.02 6.66 18.45
N VAL A 71 4.68 6.62 18.54
CA VAL A 71 3.80 7.37 17.62
C VAL A 71 4.21 8.83 17.48
N LYS A 72 4.65 9.45 18.61
CA LYS A 72 5.14 10.84 18.59
C LYS A 72 6.41 11.00 17.77
N GLN A 73 7.40 10.13 17.93
CA GLN A 73 8.65 10.20 17.18
C GLN A 73 8.43 9.97 15.68
N GLN A 74 7.57 9.00 15.30
CA GLN A 74 7.18 8.77 13.92
C GLN A 74 6.49 10.01 13.33
N LEU A 75 5.60 10.66 14.10
CA LEU A 75 4.92 11.89 13.69
C LEU A 75 5.91 13.04 13.49
N ASP A 76 6.88 13.20 14.40
CA ASP A 76 7.92 14.24 14.29
C ASP A 76 8.73 14.04 12.99
N CYS A 77 9.16 12.80 12.70
CA CYS A 77 9.87 12.45 11.44
C CYS A 77 9.01 12.76 10.20
N ALA A 78 7.72 12.40 10.24
CA ALA A 78 6.81 12.64 9.12
C ALA A 78 6.58 14.14 8.85
N ILE A 79 6.41 14.94 9.91
CA ILE A 79 6.25 16.40 9.81
C ILE A 79 7.52 17.03 9.28
N GLU A 80 8.69 16.65 9.78
CA GLU A 80 9.99 17.15 9.30
C GLU A 80 10.20 16.82 7.82
N ALA A 81 9.95 15.58 7.41
CA ALA A 81 10.06 15.17 6.01
C ALA A 81 9.09 15.97 5.12
N LYS A 82 7.83 16.14 5.54
CA LYS A 82 6.83 16.96 4.82
C LYS A 82 7.27 18.44 4.69
N GLN A 83 7.88 19.02 5.73
CA GLN A 83 8.36 20.40 5.69
C GLN A 83 9.56 20.55 4.76
N LYS A 84 10.50 19.59 4.78
CA LYS A 84 11.68 19.59 3.94
C LYS A 84 11.37 19.36 2.46
N TYR A 85 10.36 18.52 2.16
CA TYR A 85 9.94 18.16 0.79
C TYR A 85 8.46 18.48 0.56
N PRO A 86 8.07 19.77 0.51
CA PRO A 86 6.67 20.18 0.42
C PRO A 86 6.01 19.67 -0.87
N GLY A 87 4.84 19.07 -0.72
CA GLY A 87 4.09 18.47 -1.84
C GLY A 87 4.67 17.16 -2.35
N LYS A 88 5.73 16.62 -1.72
CA LYS A 88 6.34 15.34 -2.07
C LYS A 88 6.11 14.25 -1.03
N ILE A 89 6.03 14.63 0.25
CA ILE A 89 5.85 13.71 1.37
C ILE A 89 4.52 14.04 2.05
N PHE A 90 3.74 12.98 2.26
CA PHE A 90 2.46 12.98 2.98
C PHE A 90 2.53 11.94 4.10
N TYR A 91 1.57 11.99 5.05
CA TYR A 91 1.55 11.00 6.12
C TYR A 91 0.14 10.58 6.54
N GLY A 92 0.02 9.32 6.95
CA GLY A 92 -1.13 8.78 7.67
C GLY A 92 -0.86 8.83 9.17
N ALA A 93 -1.82 9.36 9.92
CA ALA A 93 -1.78 9.39 11.39
C ALA A 93 -2.24 8.05 11.97
N THR A 94 -1.90 7.80 13.23
CA THR A 94 -2.49 6.73 14.05
C THR A 94 -2.88 7.28 15.41
N PHE A 95 -3.46 6.45 16.26
CA PHE A 95 -3.79 6.79 17.65
C PHE A 95 -3.19 5.75 18.61
N TYR A 96 -3.05 6.15 19.86
CA TYR A 96 -2.54 5.27 20.90
C TYR A 96 -3.57 4.25 21.34
N PHE A 97 -3.17 3.00 21.40
CA PHE A 97 -3.92 1.97 22.09
C PHE A 97 -3.69 2.09 23.62
N ASP A 98 -4.74 1.94 24.40
CA ASP A 98 -4.70 1.98 25.87
C ASP A 98 -5.63 0.88 26.42
N THR A 99 -5.05 -0.26 26.80
CA THR A 99 -5.80 -1.41 27.33
C THR A 99 -6.69 -1.02 28.53
N ALA A 100 -6.18 -0.21 29.44
CA ALA A 100 -6.90 0.20 30.66
C ALA A 100 -8.09 1.11 30.35
N GLY A 101 -7.91 1.99 29.36
CA GLY A 101 -8.93 2.94 28.93
C GLY A 101 -9.87 2.43 27.84
N TRP A 102 -9.56 1.28 27.22
CA TRP A 102 -10.32 0.77 26.07
C TRP A 102 -11.84 0.69 26.35
N GLY A 103 -12.62 1.13 25.38
CA GLY A 103 -14.09 1.14 25.47
C GLY A 103 -14.69 2.22 26.35
N THR A 104 -13.87 3.06 26.99
CA THR A 104 -14.37 4.21 27.76
C THR A 104 -14.51 5.47 26.92
N ASN A 105 -15.45 6.35 27.29
CA ASN A 105 -15.56 7.68 26.67
C ASN A 105 -14.27 8.51 26.83
N GLY A 106 -13.46 8.25 27.86
CA GLY A 106 -12.19 8.92 28.09
C GLY A 106 -11.17 8.56 27.01
N TRP A 107 -11.05 7.29 26.67
CA TRP A 107 -10.16 6.79 25.63
C TRP A 107 -10.55 7.36 24.23
N SER A 108 -11.81 7.18 23.84
CA SER A 108 -12.26 7.63 22.51
C SER A 108 -12.11 9.14 22.32
N LYS A 109 -12.39 9.96 23.35
CA LYS A 109 -12.15 11.41 23.31
C LYS A 109 -10.67 11.74 23.13
N LYS A 110 -9.75 11.04 23.82
CA LYS A 110 -8.29 11.24 23.66
C LYS A 110 -7.84 10.86 22.26
N ALA A 111 -8.27 9.70 21.74
CA ALA A 111 -7.95 9.24 20.40
C ALA A 111 -8.44 10.24 19.33
N ILE A 112 -9.68 10.70 19.44
CA ILE A 112 -10.27 11.70 18.54
C ILE A 112 -9.52 13.04 18.62
N ALA A 113 -9.18 13.52 19.80
CA ALA A 113 -8.43 14.77 19.96
C ALA A 113 -7.03 14.68 19.31
N HIS A 114 -6.34 13.54 19.52
CA HIS A 114 -5.05 13.29 18.89
C HIS A 114 -5.17 13.25 17.36
N LEU A 115 -6.10 12.48 16.82
CA LEU A 115 -6.35 12.41 15.38
C LEU A 115 -6.73 13.76 14.79
N ASN A 116 -7.60 14.54 15.47
CA ASN A 116 -7.99 15.86 15.00
C ASN A 116 -6.80 16.83 14.90
N SER A 117 -5.88 16.78 15.86
CA SER A 117 -4.61 17.55 15.82
C SER A 117 -3.76 17.14 14.60
N ASN A 118 -3.58 15.85 14.37
CA ASN A 118 -2.81 15.32 13.23
C ASN A 118 -3.45 15.69 11.87
N ILE A 119 -4.77 15.60 11.77
CA ILE A 119 -5.52 15.96 10.56
C ILE A 119 -5.38 17.46 10.28
N SER A 120 -5.44 18.31 11.32
CA SER A 120 -5.19 19.75 11.20
C SER A 120 -3.75 20.05 10.78
N GLY A 121 -2.79 19.19 11.16
CA GLY A 121 -1.38 19.21 10.71
C GLY A 121 -1.19 18.68 9.29
N GLY A 122 -2.26 18.15 8.66
CA GLY A 122 -2.27 17.70 7.27
C GLY A 122 -2.03 16.20 7.08
N ALA A 123 -2.44 15.36 8.04
CA ALA A 123 -2.54 13.92 7.83
C ALA A 123 -3.60 13.62 6.76
N VAL A 124 -3.32 12.68 5.86
CA VAL A 124 -4.14 12.33 4.70
C VAL A 124 -4.95 11.04 4.90
N SER A 125 -4.67 10.29 5.95
CA SER A 125 -5.39 9.07 6.33
C SER A 125 -5.22 8.78 7.82
N VAL A 126 -5.97 7.79 8.32
CA VAL A 126 -5.73 7.19 9.63
C VAL A 126 -5.30 5.74 9.44
N LYS A 127 -4.13 5.40 9.96
CA LYS A 127 -3.59 4.04 9.96
C LYS A 127 -4.16 3.27 11.14
N LEU A 128 -4.74 2.11 10.86
CA LEU A 128 -4.97 1.04 11.82
C LEU A 128 -3.95 -0.05 11.57
N TRP A 129 -3.32 -0.53 12.64
CA TRP A 129 -2.27 -1.54 12.52
C TRP A 129 -2.74 -2.89 13.05
N LYS A 130 -2.08 -3.95 12.64
CA LYS A 130 -2.41 -5.34 12.94
C LYS A 130 -2.36 -5.72 14.43
N ASN A 131 -1.82 -4.87 15.33
CA ASN A 131 -1.95 -5.09 16.76
C ASN A 131 -3.42 -5.28 17.18
N ILE A 132 -4.33 -4.50 16.59
CA ILE A 132 -5.77 -4.74 16.70
C ILE A 132 -6.10 -5.98 15.86
N GLY A 133 -6.60 -7.03 16.52
CA GLY A 133 -6.88 -8.34 15.94
C GLY A 133 -5.79 -9.38 16.18
N MET A 134 -4.53 -8.97 16.42
CA MET A 134 -3.41 -9.91 16.59
C MET A 134 -2.86 -9.95 18.02
N THR A 135 -2.71 -8.81 18.70
CA THR A 135 -2.04 -8.76 20.00
C THR A 135 -2.84 -8.05 21.09
N GLU A 136 -3.61 -7.03 20.71
CA GLU A 136 -4.32 -6.21 21.70
C GLU A 136 -5.48 -6.95 22.36
N ARG A 137 -5.56 -6.80 23.67
CA ARG A 137 -6.61 -7.41 24.49
C ARG A 137 -7.28 -6.36 25.36
N ASP A 138 -8.55 -6.58 25.64
CA ASP A 138 -9.28 -5.78 26.63
C ASP A 138 -8.84 -6.15 28.06
N LYS A 139 -9.38 -5.44 29.04
CA LYS A 139 -9.12 -5.67 30.49
C LYS A 139 -9.49 -7.07 30.95
N ASN A 140 -10.28 -7.82 30.22
CA ASN A 140 -10.70 -9.20 30.55
C ASN A 140 -9.83 -10.23 29.80
N GLY A 141 -8.83 -9.79 29.01
CA GLY A 141 -7.94 -10.66 28.24
C GLY A 141 -8.51 -11.11 26.91
N LYS A 142 -9.68 -10.61 26.47
CA LYS A 142 -10.27 -10.92 25.16
C LYS A 142 -9.56 -10.12 24.08
N PHE A 143 -9.24 -10.78 22.94
CA PHE A 143 -8.70 -10.08 21.79
C PHE A 143 -9.66 -9.02 21.25
N ILE A 144 -9.13 -7.86 20.95
CA ILE A 144 -9.85 -6.75 20.35
C ILE A 144 -9.72 -6.88 18.85
N MET A 145 -10.87 -7.03 18.17
CA MET A 145 -10.95 -7.10 16.71
C MET A 145 -11.27 -5.72 16.13
N ILE A 146 -11.08 -5.56 14.83
CA ILE A 146 -11.25 -4.25 14.17
C ILE A 146 -12.71 -3.77 14.15
N ASP A 147 -13.66 -4.66 14.29
CA ASP A 147 -15.10 -4.39 14.37
C ASP A 147 -15.61 -4.20 15.81
N ASP A 148 -14.69 -4.10 16.79
CA ASP A 148 -15.07 -3.86 18.18
C ASP A 148 -15.90 -2.57 18.31
N PRO A 149 -17.08 -2.61 18.95
CA PRO A 149 -17.94 -1.43 19.10
C PRO A 149 -17.27 -0.22 19.76
N ALA A 150 -16.21 -0.42 20.55
CA ALA A 150 -15.45 0.66 21.15
C ALA A 150 -14.77 1.57 20.12
N LEU A 151 -14.47 1.06 18.93
CA LEU A 151 -13.91 1.84 17.80
C LEU A 151 -14.93 2.76 17.14
N LYS A 152 -16.23 2.49 17.28
CA LYS A 152 -17.28 3.23 16.57
C LYS A 152 -17.15 4.76 16.67
N PRO A 153 -16.93 5.39 17.84
CA PRO A 153 -16.80 6.85 17.91
C PRO A 153 -15.60 7.38 17.12
N VAL A 154 -14.50 6.63 17.06
CA VAL A 154 -13.30 6.99 16.29
C VAL A 154 -13.57 6.82 14.80
N ILE A 155 -14.23 5.74 14.38
CA ILE A 155 -14.63 5.49 12.99
C ILE A 155 -15.59 6.59 12.49
N ASP A 156 -16.62 6.91 13.28
CA ASP A 156 -17.57 7.98 12.94
C ASP A 156 -16.86 9.35 12.77
N PHE A 157 -15.89 9.64 13.62
CA PHE A 157 -15.06 10.84 13.50
C PHE A 157 -14.25 10.83 12.20
N ILE A 158 -13.60 9.73 11.83
CA ILE A 158 -12.82 9.61 10.60
C ILE A 158 -13.72 9.79 9.38
N ILE A 159 -14.91 9.17 9.36
CA ILE A 159 -15.92 9.34 8.32
C ILE A 159 -16.32 10.82 8.20
N SER A 160 -16.56 11.50 9.34
CA SER A 160 -16.93 12.93 9.35
C SER A 160 -15.86 13.85 8.75
N LYS A 161 -14.59 13.43 8.80
CA LYS A 161 -13.47 14.14 8.15
C LYS A 161 -13.31 13.76 6.68
N ASN A 162 -14.10 12.79 6.19
CA ASN A 162 -14.01 12.26 4.83
C ASN A 162 -12.59 11.81 4.46
N LEU A 163 -11.87 11.19 5.41
CA LEU A 163 -10.55 10.60 5.25
C LEU A 163 -10.66 9.07 5.14
N PRO A 164 -9.75 8.41 4.44
CA PRO A 164 -9.69 6.97 4.44
C PRO A 164 -9.04 6.43 5.72
N ILE A 165 -9.46 5.24 6.13
CA ILE A 165 -8.67 4.35 6.98
C ILE A 165 -7.72 3.57 6.07
N THR A 166 -6.43 3.52 6.46
CA THR A 166 -5.43 2.63 5.87
C THR A 166 -5.24 1.48 6.86
N GLY A 167 -5.89 0.33 6.57
CA GLY A 167 -6.02 -0.78 7.53
C GLY A 167 -5.11 -1.95 7.21
N HIS A 168 -4.17 -2.25 8.12
CA HIS A 168 -3.38 -3.47 8.12
C HIS A 168 -3.99 -4.44 9.12
N LEU A 169 -4.73 -5.44 8.63
CA LEU A 169 -5.48 -6.38 9.45
C LEU A 169 -4.93 -7.80 9.23
N GLY A 170 -4.31 -8.34 10.26
CA GLY A 170 -3.66 -9.64 10.20
C GLY A 170 -2.37 -9.66 9.36
N GLU A 171 -1.68 -10.79 9.42
CA GLU A 171 -0.52 -11.11 8.60
C GLU A 171 -0.96 -11.72 7.25
N PRO A 172 -0.05 -12.01 6.30
CA PRO A 172 -0.40 -12.78 5.12
C PRO A 172 -0.94 -14.17 5.52
N ARG A 173 -1.81 -14.74 4.70
CA ARG A 173 -2.39 -16.07 4.98
C ARG A 173 -1.33 -17.14 5.27
N ASN A 174 -0.15 -17.00 4.64
CA ASN A 174 0.99 -17.88 4.92
C ASN A 174 1.33 -17.96 6.41
N CYS A 175 1.10 -16.90 7.20
CA CYS A 175 1.34 -16.89 8.64
C CYS A 175 0.60 -17.99 9.41
N TRP A 176 -0.54 -18.45 8.92
CA TRP A 176 -1.36 -19.52 9.50
C TRP A 176 -1.14 -20.88 8.84
N LEU A 177 -0.16 -21.02 7.95
CA LEU A 177 0.20 -22.28 7.29
C LEU A 177 1.51 -22.84 7.85
N PRO A 178 1.73 -24.17 7.80
CA PRO A 178 3.04 -24.71 8.07
C PRO A 178 4.05 -24.18 7.05
N LEU A 179 5.32 -24.02 7.44
CA LEU A 179 6.38 -23.44 6.59
C LEU A 179 6.49 -24.11 5.22
N SER A 180 6.24 -25.43 5.16
CA SER A 180 6.30 -26.22 3.91
C SER A 180 5.19 -25.92 2.91
N GLU A 181 4.09 -25.30 3.35
CA GLU A 181 2.93 -24.98 2.52
C GLU A 181 2.90 -23.50 2.09
N MET A 182 3.83 -22.69 2.61
CA MET A 182 3.92 -21.28 2.27
C MET A 182 4.33 -21.09 0.80
N THR A 183 3.64 -20.17 0.12
CA THR A 183 3.78 -19.98 -1.33
C THR A 183 4.98 -19.13 -1.74
N VAL A 184 5.45 -18.24 -0.84
CA VAL A 184 6.60 -17.35 -1.07
C VAL A 184 7.66 -17.57 0.00
N SER A 185 8.92 -17.65 -0.44
CA SER A 185 10.06 -17.95 0.45
C SER A 185 10.40 -16.81 1.40
N SER A 186 10.04 -15.57 1.06
CA SER A 186 10.17 -14.44 1.99
C SER A 186 9.35 -14.65 3.26
N ASP A 187 8.10 -15.12 3.13
CA ASP A 187 7.24 -15.37 4.28
C ASP A 187 7.77 -16.57 5.09
N SER A 188 8.10 -17.69 4.43
CA SER A 188 8.60 -18.86 5.13
C SER A 188 9.93 -18.60 5.85
N SER A 189 10.83 -17.80 5.26
CA SER A 189 12.09 -17.41 5.90
C SER A 189 11.85 -16.47 7.09
N TYR A 190 10.92 -15.51 6.95
CA TYR A 190 10.56 -14.59 8.03
C TYR A 190 9.96 -15.33 9.23
N PHE A 191 8.97 -16.19 9.00
CA PHE A 191 8.29 -16.91 10.08
C PHE A 191 9.18 -18.02 10.69
N ALA A 192 10.07 -18.61 9.93
CA ALA A 192 11.08 -19.52 10.48
C ALA A 192 12.05 -18.80 11.42
N ALA A 193 12.47 -17.58 11.09
CA ALA A 193 13.34 -16.76 11.93
C ALA A 193 12.61 -16.12 13.13
N ASN A 194 11.29 -15.94 13.05
CA ASN A 194 10.46 -15.25 14.04
C ASN A 194 9.24 -16.11 14.43
N PRO A 195 9.45 -17.26 15.12
CA PRO A 195 8.37 -18.20 15.44
C PRO A 195 7.28 -17.58 16.32
N GLN A 196 7.59 -16.55 17.11
CA GLN A 196 6.62 -15.79 17.91
C GLN A 196 5.56 -15.05 17.08
N TYR A 197 5.83 -14.81 15.82
CA TYR A 197 4.88 -14.20 14.87
C TYR A 197 4.24 -15.20 13.92
N HIS A 198 4.60 -16.49 14.01
CA HIS A 198 4.08 -17.55 13.16
C HIS A 198 2.79 -18.14 13.76
N MET A 199 1.64 -17.59 13.38
CA MET A 199 0.33 -17.92 13.99
C MET A 199 -0.07 -19.40 13.84
N PHE A 200 0.48 -20.13 12.89
CA PHE A 200 0.33 -21.59 12.83
C PHE A 200 0.76 -22.29 14.14
N LEU A 201 1.74 -21.73 14.85
CA LEU A 201 2.23 -22.23 16.13
C LEU A 201 1.45 -21.73 17.33
N HIS A 202 0.50 -20.81 17.14
CA HIS A 202 -0.24 -20.08 18.18
C HIS A 202 -1.75 -20.18 17.97
N PRO A 203 -2.36 -21.39 18.09
CA PRO A 203 -3.78 -21.59 17.82
C PRO A 203 -4.71 -20.85 18.81
N GLU A 204 -4.17 -20.31 19.90
CA GLU A 204 -4.89 -19.47 20.87
C GLU A 204 -5.14 -18.04 20.38
N TYR A 205 -4.53 -17.62 19.26
CA TYR A 205 -4.77 -16.33 18.63
C TYR A 205 -5.94 -16.43 17.63
N PRO A 206 -6.60 -15.30 17.30
CA PRO A 206 -7.62 -15.28 16.27
C PRO A 206 -7.10 -15.87 14.94
N SER A 207 -7.95 -16.63 14.28
CA SER A 207 -7.63 -17.24 13.00
C SER A 207 -7.48 -16.20 11.88
N TYR A 208 -6.94 -16.62 10.75
CA TYR A 208 -6.93 -15.79 9.54
C TYR A 208 -8.35 -15.38 9.12
N GLU A 209 -9.28 -16.32 9.16
CA GLU A 209 -10.68 -16.09 8.83
C GLU A 209 -11.33 -15.07 9.76
N ASP A 210 -11.02 -15.10 11.07
CA ASP A 210 -11.52 -14.11 12.04
C ASP A 210 -11.08 -12.69 11.66
N GLN A 211 -9.84 -12.51 11.19
CA GLN A 211 -9.34 -11.20 10.73
C GLN A 211 -10.16 -10.67 9.54
N ILE A 212 -10.40 -11.56 8.56
CA ILE A 212 -11.14 -11.19 7.34
C ILE A 212 -12.62 -10.93 7.65
N ILE A 213 -13.24 -11.75 8.50
CA ILE A 213 -14.64 -11.58 8.93
C ILE A 213 -14.81 -10.26 9.69
N ALA A 214 -13.93 -9.96 10.64
CA ALA A 214 -14.00 -8.72 11.42
C ALA A 214 -13.85 -7.48 10.52
N ARG A 215 -12.94 -7.51 9.54
CA ARG A 215 -12.81 -6.41 8.57
C ARG A 215 -14.07 -6.27 7.72
N ASP A 216 -14.58 -7.37 7.17
CA ASP A 216 -15.77 -7.34 6.32
C ASP A 216 -16.98 -6.84 7.11
N HIS A 217 -17.14 -7.24 8.38
CA HIS A 217 -18.18 -6.76 9.29
C HIS A 217 -18.03 -5.25 9.60
N LEU A 218 -16.80 -4.77 9.84
CA LEU A 218 -16.56 -3.32 9.98
C LEU A 218 -17.09 -2.54 8.78
N LEU A 219 -16.82 -3.01 7.56
CA LEU A 219 -17.25 -2.36 6.31
C LEU A 219 -18.77 -2.45 6.09
N GLU A 220 -19.41 -3.51 6.57
CA GLU A 220 -20.87 -3.63 6.59
C GLU A 220 -21.52 -2.65 7.56
N LEU A 221 -20.94 -2.50 8.76
CA LEU A 221 -21.42 -1.54 9.78
C LEU A 221 -21.22 -0.07 9.36
N HIS A 222 -20.23 0.20 8.52
CA HIS A 222 -19.83 1.54 8.12
C HIS A 222 -19.71 1.67 6.59
N PRO A 223 -20.82 1.61 5.82
CA PRO A 223 -20.78 1.61 4.37
C PRO A 223 -20.21 2.90 3.75
N ASP A 224 -20.22 4.01 4.49
CA ASP A 224 -19.63 5.29 4.06
C ASP A 224 -18.13 5.40 4.34
N LEU A 225 -17.56 4.44 5.06
CA LEU A 225 -16.14 4.42 5.38
C LEU A 225 -15.31 4.18 4.12
N LYS A 226 -14.41 5.09 3.82
CA LYS A 226 -13.35 4.85 2.84
C LYS A 226 -12.28 3.98 3.47
N PHE A 227 -12.04 2.81 2.93
CA PHE A 227 -11.10 1.86 3.48
C PHE A 227 -10.05 1.44 2.44
N ILE A 228 -8.79 1.63 2.76
CA ILE A 228 -7.66 1.15 1.97
C ILE A 228 -7.05 -0.03 2.73
N GLY A 229 -7.34 -1.25 2.28
CA GLY A 229 -6.78 -2.47 2.85
C GLY A 229 -5.29 -2.57 2.51
N CYS A 230 -4.42 -2.44 3.50
CA CYS A 230 -3.00 -2.67 3.30
C CYS A 230 -2.72 -4.10 2.82
N HIS A 231 -1.63 -4.29 2.09
CA HIS A 231 -1.15 -5.62 1.74
C HIS A 231 -2.17 -6.46 0.95
N LEU A 232 -2.80 -5.85 -0.07
CA LEU A 232 -3.93 -6.44 -0.82
C LEU A 232 -5.11 -6.80 0.09
N GLY A 233 -5.29 -6.06 1.20
CA GLY A 233 -6.33 -6.29 2.19
C GLY A 233 -6.20 -7.65 2.88
N SER A 234 -4.98 -8.17 3.03
CA SER A 234 -4.67 -9.52 3.54
C SER A 234 -5.33 -10.65 2.74
N LEU A 235 -5.64 -10.40 1.46
CA LEU A 235 -6.15 -11.39 0.49
C LEU A 235 -5.14 -11.62 -0.64
N GLU A 236 -3.85 -11.41 -0.36
CA GLU A 236 -2.73 -11.48 -1.29
C GLU A 236 -2.59 -12.83 -1.99
N TRP A 237 -3.08 -13.89 -1.36
CA TRP A 237 -2.96 -15.27 -1.83
C TRP A 237 -3.89 -15.61 -2.99
N ASN A 238 -4.97 -14.82 -3.22
CA ASN A 238 -5.93 -15.11 -4.28
C ASN A 238 -6.65 -13.84 -4.77
N VAL A 239 -6.35 -13.43 -6.01
CA VAL A 239 -6.98 -12.24 -6.62
C VAL A 239 -8.49 -12.38 -6.81
N ASP A 240 -9.06 -13.60 -6.93
CA ASP A 240 -10.51 -13.79 -7.06
C ASP A 240 -11.22 -13.59 -5.72
N GLU A 241 -10.58 -13.98 -4.60
CA GLU A 241 -11.10 -13.69 -3.26
C GLU A 241 -11.08 -12.19 -2.96
N LEU A 242 -9.99 -11.50 -3.38
CA LEU A 242 -9.94 -10.04 -3.30
C LEU A 242 -11.00 -9.38 -4.19
N ALA A 243 -11.21 -9.90 -5.41
CA ALA A 243 -12.23 -9.40 -6.32
C ALA A 243 -13.64 -9.43 -5.71
N LYS A 244 -14.00 -10.53 -5.02
CA LYS A 244 -15.29 -10.65 -4.33
C LYS A 244 -15.51 -9.54 -3.30
N ARG A 245 -14.46 -9.14 -2.55
CA ARG A 245 -14.55 -8.07 -1.55
C ARG A 245 -14.61 -6.70 -2.21
N LEU A 246 -13.85 -6.48 -3.27
CA LEU A 246 -13.94 -5.23 -4.04
C LEU A 246 -15.31 -5.06 -4.71
N ASP A 247 -15.93 -6.15 -5.19
CA ASP A 247 -17.30 -6.11 -5.72
C ASP A 247 -18.34 -5.86 -4.62
N LYS A 248 -18.14 -6.43 -3.41
CA LYS A 248 -19.07 -6.27 -2.27
C LYS A 248 -18.98 -4.87 -1.64
N PHE A 249 -17.78 -4.30 -1.52
CA PHE A 249 -17.53 -3.07 -0.80
C PHE A 249 -17.07 -1.94 -1.74
N PRO A 250 -17.98 -1.09 -2.24
CA PRO A 250 -17.65 -0.06 -3.22
C PRO A 250 -16.68 1.01 -2.69
N ASN A 251 -16.64 1.25 -1.38
CA ASN A 251 -15.74 2.19 -0.71
C ASN A 251 -14.44 1.55 -0.21
N MET A 252 -14.11 0.32 -0.66
CA MET A 252 -12.85 -0.35 -0.38
C MET A 252 -11.90 -0.23 -1.56
N ALA A 253 -10.65 0.10 -1.30
CA ALA A 253 -9.49 -0.03 -2.17
C ALA A 253 -8.41 -0.85 -1.45
N VAL A 254 -7.32 -1.19 -2.12
CA VAL A 254 -6.19 -1.88 -1.50
C VAL A 254 -4.86 -1.31 -1.99
N ASP A 255 -3.85 -1.30 -1.12
CA ASP A 255 -2.48 -1.14 -1.55
C ASP A 255 -1.80 -2.50 -1.79
N MET A 256 -0.67 -2.48 -2.49
CA MET A 256 0.09 -3.69 -2.87
C MET A 256 1.33 -3.91 -1.99
N ALA A 257 1.47 -3.12 -0.93
CA ALA A 257 2.65 -3.07 -0.08
C ALA A 257 3.10 -4.46 0.37
N ALA A 258 4.38 -4.77 0.20
CA ALA A 258 5.02 -6.05 0.53
C ALA A 258 4.38 -7.29 -0.13
N ARG A 259 3.41 -7.16 -1.03
CA ARG A 259 2.64 -8.30 -1.58
C ARG A 259 2.69 -8.43 -3.11
N ILE A 260 3.48 -7.61 -3.79
CA ILE A 260 3.67 -7.74 -5.25
C ILE A 260 4.25 -9.12 -5.60
N CYS A 261 5.11 -9.69 -4.75
CA CYS A 261 5.62 -11.05 -4.94
C CYS A 261 4.52 -12.13 -4.96
N HIS A 262 3.41 -11.94 -4.24
CA HIS A 262 2.25 -12.84 -4.30
C HIS A 262 1.49 -12.70 -5.63
N LEU A 263 1.40 -11.50 -6.19
CA LEU A 263 0.86 -11.31 -7.54
C LEU A 263 1.77 -11.95 -8.59
N GLN A 264 3.09 -11.78 -8.47
CA GLN A 264 4.08 -12.43 -9.33
C GLN A 264 3.99 -13.96 -9.23
N TYR A 265 3.83 -14.52 -8.03
CA TYR A 265 3.62 -15.95 -7.82
C TYR A 265 2.35 -16.43 -8.50
N GLN A 266 1.21 -15.73 -8.34
CA GLN A 266 -0.03 -16.06 -9.04
C GLN A 266 0.12 -15.91 -10.56
N SER A 267 0.87 -14.91 -11.04
CA SER A 267 1.18 -14.73 -12.47
C SER A 267 2.01 -15.88 -13.04
N SER A 268 2.86 -16.53 -12.23
CA SER A 268 3.59 -17.73 -12.66
C SER A 268 2.69 -18.93 -12.92
N LYS A 269 1.47 -18.92 -12.41
CA LYS A 269 0.44 -19.94 -12.61
C LYS A 269 -0.58 -19.55 -13.68
N ASP A 270 -1.07 -18.32 -13.61
CA ASP A 270 -2.03 -17.75 -14.56
C ASP A 270 -1.85 -16.23 -14.66
N ARG A 271 -0.96 -15.80 -15.55
CA ARG A 271 -0.69 -14.39 -15.83
C ARG A 271 -1.94 -13.63 -16.28
N LYS A 272 -2.76 -14.27 -17.13
CA LYS A 272 -3.96 -13.65 -17.69
C LYS A 272 -4.94 -13.27 -16.59
N ARG A 273 -5.18 -14.16 -15.64
CA ARG A 273 -6.06 -13.95 -14.49
C ARG A 273 -5.63 -12.74 -13.66
N VAL A 274 -4.34 -12.63 -13.31
CA VAL A 274 -3.81 -11.50 -12.54
C VAL A 274 -3.89 -10.20 -13.35
N ARG A 275 -3.57 -10.25 -14.64
CA ARG A 275 -3.67 -9.09 -15.52
C ARG A 275 -5.11 -8.59 -15.65
N ASP A 276 -6.06 -9.47 -15.88
CA ASP A 276 -7.49 -9.13 -16.01
C ASP A 276 -8.03 -8.55 -14.70
N PHE A 277 -7.62 -9.09 -13.55
CA PHE A 277 -7.92 -8.52 -12.23
C PHE A 277 -7.41 -7.08 -12.12
N CYS A 278 -6.14 -6.82 -12.44
CA CYS A 278 -5.58 -5.46 -12.39
C CYS A 278 -6.32 -4.49 -13.31
N ILE A 279 -6.73 -4.92 -14.50
CA ILE A 279 -7.49 -4.10 -15.44
C ILE A 279 -8.91 -3.85 -14.92
N LYS A 280 -9.62 -4.87 -14.42
CA LYS A 280 -10.99 -4.73 -13.90
C LYS A 280 -11.06 -3.80 -12.69
N TYR A 281 -10.12 -3.94 -11.76
CA TYR A 281 -10.12 -3.17 -10.51
C TYR A 281 -9.13 -1.99 -10.51
N GLN A 282 -8.71 -1.54 -11.70
CA GLN A 282 -7.72 -0.49 -11.89
C GLN A 282 -7.95 0.78 -11.08
N ASP A 283 -9.19 1.10 -10.72
CA ASP A 283 -9.57 2.29 -9.94
C ASP A 283 -9.45 2.09 -8.42
N ARG A 284 -9.09 0.89 -7.96
CA ARG A 284 -9.07 0.51 -6.54
C ARG A 284 -7.75 -0.13 -6.09
N LEU A 285 -6.75 -0.14 -6.96
CA LEU A 285 -5.42 -0.65 -6.68
C LEU A 285 -4.45 0.51 -6.53
N LEU A 286 -3.73 0.57 -5.41
CA LEU A 286 -2.72 1.57 -5.13
C LEU A 286 -1.34 0.91 -5.05
N TYR A 287 -0.34 1.53 -5.68
CA TYR A 287 1.03 1.11 -5.51
C TYR A 287 1.54 1.44 -4.11
N GLY A 288 2.27 0.51 -3.50
CA GLY A 288 2.92 0.66 -2.21
C GLY A 288 3.95 -0.45 -2.02
N THR A 289 5.00 -0.20 -1.24
CA THR A 289 6.12 -1.14 -1.05
C THR A 289 6.25 -1.69 0.36
N ASP A 290 5.82 -0.96 1.39
CA ASP A 290 6.12 -1.24 2.80
C ASP A 290 7.61 -1.10 3.15
N LEU A 291 8.37 -0.40 2.31
CA LEU A 291 9.78 -0.13 2.58
C LEU A 291 9.94 0.81 3.78
N SER A 292 11.01 0.61 4.54
CA SER A 292 11.36 1.47 5.67
C SER A 292 12.80 1.93 5.59
N ASP A 293 13.10 3.04 6.27
CA ASP A 293 14.45 3.59 6.44
C ASP A 293 15.13 3.12 7.73
N ASN A 294 14.64 2.06 8.38
CA ASN A 294 15.15 1.55 9.66
C ASN A 294 16.65 1.21 9.61
N ASP A 295 17.15 0.72 8.47
CA ASP A 295 18.56 0.35 8.23
C ASP A 295 19.38 1.49 7.56
N ALA A 296 19.00 2.73 7.72
CA ALA A 296 19.58 3.90 7.05
C ALA A 296 21.04 4.24 7.45
N ASN A 297 21.82 3.29 7.96
CA ASN A 297 23.23 3.51 8.29
C ASN A 297 24.14 3.56 7.05
N ASP A 298 23.73 2.92 5.95
CA ASP A 298 24.43 2.90 4.67
C ASP A 298 23.52 3.51 3.58
N ARG A 299 23.87 4.75 3.20
CA ARG A 299 23.11 5.52 2.20
C ARG A 299 23.04 4.82 0.85
N ASP A 300 24.19 4.36 0.36
CA ASP A 300 24.29 3.83 -0.99
C ASP A 300 23.54 2.49 -1.11
N ARG A 301 23.66 1.65 -0.08
CA ARG A 301 22.93 0.38 0.00
C ARG A 301 21.43 0.60 0.06
N LEU A 302 20.97 1.52 0.92
CA LEU A 302 19.54 1.83 1.07
C LEU A 302 18.97 2.42 -0.23
N SER A 303 19.64 3.44 -0.79
CA SER A 303 19.19 4.10 -2.02
C SER A 303 19.14 3.11 -3.21
N LYS A 304 20.13 2.24 -3.32
CA LYS A 304 20.17 1.19 -4.34
C LYS A 304 19.02 0.21 -4.18
N TRP A 305 18.81 -0.30 -2.97
CA TRP A 305 17.73 -1.26 -2.68
C TRP A 305 16.35 -0.69 -2.98
N ILE A 306 16.07 0.57 -2.59
CA ILE A 306 14.83 1.27 -2.88
C ILE A 306 14.63 1.40 -4.40
N HIS A 307 15.65 1.91 -5.10
CA HIS A 307 15.61 2.11 -6.54
C HIS A 307 15.36 0.79 -7.30
N GLU A 308 16.09 -0.27 -6.97
CA GLU A 308 15.94 -1.58 -7.60
C GLU A 308 14.56 -2.18 -7.35
N THR A 309 14.02 -2.07 -6.12
CA THR A 309 12.67 -2.51 -5.80
C THR A 309 11.63 -1.80 -6.67
N TRP A 310 11.67 -0.46 -6.72
CA TRP A 310 10.73 0.31 -7.54
C TRP A 310 10.85 0.03 -9.03
N LEU A 311 12.06 -0.18 -9.54
CA LEU A 311 12.29 -0.46 -10.96
C LEU A 311 11.81 -1.86 -11.34
N ASP A 312 12.03 -2.87 -10.49
CA ASP A 312 11.57 -4.23 -10.73
C ASP A 312 10.05 -4.32 -10.70
N ASP A 313 9.40 -3.62 -9.76
CA ASP A 313 7.95 -3.50 -9.74
C ASP A 313 7.40 -2.79 -10.98
N TRP A 314 8.06 -1.70 -11.42
CA TRP A 314 7.71 -1.01 -12.66
C TRP A 314 7.77 -1.97 -13.86
N LYS A 315 8.85 -2.74 -13.98
CA LYS A 315 8.99 -3.75 -15.04
C LYS A 315 7.88 -4.78 -15.01
N TYR A 316 7.54 -5.27 -13.82
CA TYR A 316 6.45 -6.24 -13.65
C TYR A 316 5.12 -5.72 -14.20
N PHE A 317 4.76 -4.47 -13.92
CA PHE A 317 3.50 -3.90 -14.38
C PHE A 317 3.51 -3.46 -15.85
N THR A 318 4.66 -3.01 -16.37
CA THR A 318 4.72 -2.33 -17.69
C THR A 318 5.24 -3.20 -18.82
N SER A 319 6.08 -4.21 -18.57
CA SER A 319 6.63 -5.09 -19.59
C SER A 319 5.91 -6.44 -19.68
N GLY A 320 6.13 -7.15 -20.78
CA GLY A 320 5.76 -8.56 -20.95
C GLY A 320 6.96 -9.49 -20.81
N ASP A 321 8.07 -9.02 -20.28
CA ASP A 321 9.32 -9.74 -20.21
C ASP A 321 9.24 -10.93 -19.24
N LYS A 322 10.08 -11.94 -19.51
CA LYS A 322 10.30 -13.05 -18.58
C LYS A 322 11.15 -12.56 -17.40
N MET A 323 10.65 -12.76 -16.22
CA MET A 323 11.26 -12.32 -14.97
C MET A 323 11.45 -13.49 -14.00
N THR A 324 12.30 -13.28 -13.01
CA THR A 324 12.49 -14.16 -11.85
C THR A 324 12.37 -13.33 -10.58
N SER A 325 12.06 -13.98 -9.46
CA SER A 325 12.03 -13.35 -8.13
C SER A 325 12.89 -14.16 -7.17
N ASP A 326 13.51 -13.49 -6.21
CA ASP A 326 14.16 -14.12 -5.06
C ASP A 326 13.14 -14.57 -3.98
N LYS A 327 11.87 -14.13 -4.12
CA LYS A 327 10.81 -14.39 -3.15
C LYS A 327 10.09 -15.71 -3.36
N PHE A 328 10.25 -16.37 -4.50
CA PHE A 328 9.71 -17.72 -4.77
C PHE A 328 10.46 -18.40 -5.90
N LYS A 329 10.36 -19.74 -5.97
CA LYS A 329 10.96 -20.51 -7.07
C LYS A 329 10.06 -20.47 -8.31
N GLY A 330 10.60 -20.02 -9.42
CA GLY A 330 9.88 -20.02 -10.71
C GLY A 330 10.19 -18.80 -11.56
N LYS A 331 9.63 -18.83 -12.77
CA LYS A 331 9.65 -17.72 -13.72
C LYS A 331 8.22 -17.23 -13.91
N PHE A 332 8.07 -15.95 -14.15
CA PHE A 332 6.80 -15.31 -14.49
C PHE A 332 7.03 -14.32 -15.63
N GLU A 333 5.96 -13.81 -16.20
CA GLU A 333 6.01 -12.73 -17.19
C GLU A 333 5.38 -11.48 -16.57
N GLY A 334 5.95 -10.33 -16.89
CA GLY A 334 5.37 -9.05 -16.52
C GLY A 334 3.95 -8.88 -17.09
N LEU A 335 3.11 -8.08 -16.44
CA LEU A 335 1.69 -7.98 -16.77
C LEU A 335 1.42 -7.19 -18.05
N GLN A 336 2.33 -6.30 -18.48
CA GLN A 336 2.16 -5.43 -19.63
C GLN A 336 0.78 -4.72 -19.60
N LEU A 337 0.53 -3.99 -18.53
CA LEU A 337 -0.71 -3.26 -18.35
C LEU A 337 -0.77 -2.03 -19.25
N PRO A 338 -1.95 -1.66 -19.78
CA PRO A 338 -2.13 -0.42 -20.52
C PRO A 338 -1.69 0.81 -19.72
N LYS A 339 -1.19 1.85 -20.38
CA LYS A 339 -0.72 3.11 -19.76
C LYS A 339 -1.70 3.72 -18.78
N ASN A 340 -2.98 3.76 -19.14
CA ASN A 340 -4.02 4.29 -18.27
C ASN A 340 -4.19 3.48 -16.98
N VAL A 341 -4.04 2.16 -17.04
CA VAL A 341 -4.10 1.28 -15.85
C VAL A 341 -2.90 1.51 -14.95
N VAL A 342 -1.68 1.53 -15.53
CA VAL A 342 -0.44 1.80 -14.78
C VAL A 342 -0.51 3.17 -14.10
N LYS A 343 -0.96 4.21 -14.81
CA LYS A 343 -1.08 5.56 -14.28
C LYS A 343 -2.04 5.63 -13.09
N LYS A 344 -3.16 4.91 -13.17
CA LYS A 344 -4.10 4.81 -12.04
C LYS A 344 -3.45 4.14 -10.83
N ILE A 345 -2.83 2.99 -11.02
CA ILE A 345 -2.17 2.23 -9.93
C ILE A 345 -1.06 3.04 -9.28
N TYR A 346 -0.19 3.67 -10.09
CA TYR A 346 0.99 4.35 -9.59
C TYR A 346 0.75 5.77 -9.06
N SER A 347 -0.34 6.46 -9.47
CA SER A 347 -0.53 7.84 -9.02
C SER A 347 -1.99 8.27 -8.85
N GLU A 348 -2.86 8.12 -9.86
CA GLU A 348 -4.18 8.74 -9.86
C GLU A 348 -5.07 8.23 -8.72
N ASN A 349 -4.98 6.94 -8.37
CA ASN A 349 -5.74 6.38 -7.27
C ASN A 349 -5.28 6.94 -5.93
N ALA A 350 -3.97 7.00 -5.66
CA ALA A 350 -3.48 7.59 -4.43
C ALA A 350 -3.90 9.07 -4.31
N ILE A 351 -3.78 9.85 -5.38
CA ILE A 351 -4.25 11.25 -5.40
C ILE A 351 -5.73 11.33 -5.03
N ARG A 352 -6.57 10.49 -5.61
CA ARG A 352 -8.01 10.49 -5.39
C ARG A 352 -8.41 9.98 -4.00
N TRP A 353 -7.87 8.83 -3.57
CA TRP A 353 -8.24 8.18 -2.33
C TRP A 353 -7.78 8.97 -1.10
N TYR A 354 -6.56 9.49 -1.12
CA TYR A 354 -5.99 10.31 -0.05
C TYR A 354 -6.25 11.82 -0.22
N LYS A 355 -6.90 12.23 -1.33
CA LYS A 355 -7.17 13.64 -1.67
C LYS A 355 -5.92 14.50 -1.65
N LEU A 356 -4.84 13.98 -2.24
CA LEU A 356 -3.56 14.67 -2.26
C LEU A 356 -3.63 15.94 -3.10
N ASN A 357 -3.11 17.04 -2.56
CA ASN A 357 -2.86 18.25 -3.33
C ASN A 357 -1.46 18.15 -3.97
N VAL A 358 -1.42 17.55 -5.15
CA VAL A 358 -0.19 17.41 -5.95
C VAL A 358 -0.14 18.57 -6.93
N LYS A 359 0.91 19.42 -6.77
CA LYS A 359 1.19 20.56 -7.65
C LYS A 359 2.15 20.16 -8.78
#